data_2c08e906ea7ad79d7b593fb95ee97832
#
_entry.id   2c08e906ea7ad79d7b593fb95ee97832
#
_cell.length_a   1.000
_cell.length_b   1.000
_cell.length_c   1.000
_cell.angle_alpha   90.00
_cell.angle_beta   90.00
_cell.angle_gamma   90.00
#
_symmetry.space_group_name_H-M   'P 1'
#
loop_
_entity.id
_entity.type
_entity.pdbx_description
1 polymer ?
#
loop_
_entity_poly.entity_id
_entity_poly.type
_entity_poly.pdbx_seq_one_letter_code
_entity_poly.pdbx_strand_id
1 'polypeptide(L)'
;MLSSTDAERTAWRLLDTPAAPGSWNMAVDEALADGARAGGMPVLRFYRWTPACLSLGRNQPSDGSDRDEIRRRGIDVVRRPT
;
A
#
# COMPACT_ATOMS: atom_id res chain seq x y z
N MET A 1 23.98 -26.13 9.43
CA MET A 1 23.84 -25.31 8.21
C MET A 1 22.36 -25.08 7.91
N LEU A 2 21.99 -23.85 7.73
CA LEU A 2 20.64 -23.56 7.23
C LEU A 2 20.57 -23.95 5.77
N SER A 3 19.60 -24.77 5.44
CA SER A 3 19.33 -25.07 4.04
C SER A 3 18.50 -23.92 3.43
N SER A 4 18.50 -23.81 2.11
CA SER A 4 17.60 -22.88 1.41
C SER A 4 16.13 -23.15 1.78
N THR A 5 15.80 -24.40 2.12
CA THR A 5 14.46 -24.79 2.56
C THR A 5 14.04 -24.06 3.84
N ASP A 6 14.95 -23.88 4.79
CA ASP A 6 14.63 -23.15 6.02
C ASP A 6 14.40 -21.66 5.74
N ALA A 7 15.19 -21.05 4.85
CA ALA A 7 14.98 -19.68 4.43
C ALA A 7 13.66 -19.52 3.69
N GLU A 8 13.28 -20.50 2.88
CA GLU A 8 12.00 -20.49 2.13
C GLU A 8 10.78 -20.64 3.03
N ARG A 9 10.98 -21.13 4.27
CA ARG A 9 9.90 -21.30 5.24
C ARG A 9 9.68 -20.07 6.12
N THR A 10 10.22 -18.93 5.74
CA THR A 10 9.93 -17.70 6.45
C THR A 10 8.42 -17.50 6.50
N ALA A 11 7.91 -17.33 7.71
CA ALA A 11 6.47 -17.13 7.90
C ALA A 11 6.08 -15.71 7.51
N TRP A 12 4.96 -15.59 6.83
CA TRP A 12 4.37 -14.31 6.44
C TRP A 12 2.98 -14.20 7.06
N ARG A 13 2.60 -13.00 7.40
CA ARG A 13 1.21 -12.71 7.73
C ARG A 13 0.46 -12.40 6.45
N LEU A 14 -0.72 -12.96 6.33
CA LEU A 14 -1.62 -12.67 5.20
C LEU A 14 -2.79 -11.85 5.72
N LEU A 15 -2.99 -10.67 5.15
CA LEU A 15 -4.11 -9.81 5.47
C LEU A 15 -4.95 -9.57 4.23
N ASP A 16 -6.26 -9.76 4.37
CA ASP A 16 -7.24 -9.38 3.36
C ASP A 16 -8.17 -8.37 4.02
N THR A 17 -7.99 -7.09 3.68
CA THR A 17 -8.70 -6.01 4.34
C THR A 17 -9.83 -5.48 3.47
N PRO A 18 -10.93 -4.97 4.09
CA PRO A 18 -12.03 -4.40 3.33
C PRO A 18 -11.62 -3.22 2.48
N ALA A 19 -12.45 -2.87 1.51
CA ALA A 19 -12.27 -1.65 0.74
C ALA A 19 -12.25 -0.43 1.67
N ALA A 20 -11.34 0.50 1.41
CA ALA A 20 -11.12 1.66 2.26
C ALA A 20 -10.60 2.84 1.42
N PRO A 21 -10.70 4.07 1.95
CA PRO A 21 -10.14 5.24 1.28
C PRO A 21 -8.63 5.12 1.08
N GLY A 22 -8.11 5.83 0.07
CA GLY A 22 -6.69 5.79 -0.26
C GLY A 22 -5.78 6.18 0.90
N SER A 23 -6.14 7.23 1.63
CA SER A 23 -5.35 7.67 2.79
C SER A 23 -5.24 6.59 3.87
N TRP A 24 -6.32 5.87 4.12
CA TRP A 24 -6.34 4.75 5.06
C TRP A 24 -5.40 3.63 4.60
N ASN A 25 -5.54 3.22 3.33
CA ASN A 25 -4.70 2.15 2.79
C ASN A 25 -3.22 2.51 2.84
N MET A 26 -2.86 3.77 2.54
CA MET A 26 -1.47 4.21 2.61
C MET A 26 -0.96 4.22 4.06
N ALA A 27 -1.77 4.65 5.00
CA ALA A 27 -1.39 4.64 6.42
C ALA A 27 -1.17 3.22 6.93
N VAL A 28 -2.02 2.28 6.54
CA VAL A 28 -1.85 0.87 6.93
C VAL A 28 -0.57 0.29 6.34
N ASP A 29 -0.31 0.53 5.05
CA ASP A 29 0.91 0.05 4.41
C ASP A 29 2.16 0.59 5.09
N GLU A 30 2.17 1.88 5.42
CA GLU A 30 3.29 2.52 6.11
C GLU A 30 3.51 1.92 7.49
N ALA A 31 2.45 1.72 8.26
CA ALA A 31 2.54 1.10 9.57
C ALA A 31 3.07 -0.34 9.50
N LEU A 32 2.60 -1.12 8.52
CA LEU A 32 3.07 -2.49 8.33
C LEU A 32 4.53 -2.53 7.91
N ALA A 33 4.96 -1.61 7.05
CA ALA A 33 6.35 -1.52 6.64
C ALA A 33 7.26 -1.16 7.82
N ASP A 34 6.84 -0.23 8.67
CA ASP A 34 7.58 0.14 9.88
C ASP A 34 7.70 -1.05 10.83
N GLY A 35 6.64 -1.81 11.02
CA GLY A 35 6.66 -3.01 11.83
C GLY A 35 7.63 -4.06 11.30
N ALA A 36 7.66 -4.27 10.01
CA ALA A 36 8.59 -5.21 9.37
C ALA A 36 10.04 -4.76 9.52
N ARG A 37 10.32 -3.46 9.36
CA ARG A 37 11.67 -2.92 9.56
C ARG A 37 12.13 -3.06 11.00
N ALA A 38 11.22 -3.03 11.95
CA ALA A 38 11.52 -3.21 13.36
C ALA A 38 11.71 -4.68 13.75
N GLY A 39 11.78 -5.58 12.80
CA GLY A 39 12.00 -7.00 13.04
C GLY A 39 10.73 -7.82 13.12
N GLY A 40 9.59 -7.24 12.81
CA GLY A 40 8.34 -7.97 12.74
C GLY A 40 8.25 -8.91 11.54
N MET A 41 7.24 -9.74 11.57
CA MET A 41 6.97 -10.70 10.49
C MET A 41 6.58 -9.94 9.22
N PRO A 42 7.09 -10.34 8.05
CA PRO A 42 6.66 -9.73 6.80
C PRO A 42 5.17 -9.97 6.56
N VAL A 43 4.54 -9.04 5.84
CA VAL A 43 3.11 -9.05 5.61
C VAL A 43 2.82 -8.99 4.10
N LEU A 44 1.96 -9.87 3.64
CA LEU A 44 1.32 -9.77 2.34
C LEU A 44 -0.11 -9.30 2.57
N ARG A 45 -0.47 -8.17 1.98
CA ARG A 45 -1.78 -7.57 2.19
C ARG A 45 -2.50 -7.40 0.86
N PHE A 46 -3.71 -7.94 0.79
CA PHE A 46 -4.65 -7.65 -0.30
C PHE A 46 -5.62 -6.59 0.18
N TYR A 47 -5.85 -5.57 -0.65
CA TYR A 47 -6.76 -4.51 -0.28
C TYR A 47 -7.42 -3.88 -1.51
N ARG A 48 -8.45 -3.13 -1.25
CA ARG A 48 -9.26 -2.49 -2.28
C ARG A 48 -9.47 -1.04 -1.93
N TRP A 49 -9.84 -0.28 -2.92
CA TRP A 49 -10.03 1.16 -2.80
C TRP A 49 -11.51 1.49 -2.90
N THR A 50 -12.00 2.31 -1.99
CA THR A 50 -13.30 2.97 -2.13
C THR A 50 -13.22 4.35 -1.49
N PRO A 51 -13.43 5.42 -2.26
CA PRO A 51 -13.66 5.45 -3.72
C PRO A 51 -12.43 5.01 -4.51
N ALA A 52 -12.57 4.93 -5.83
CA ALA A 52 -11.44 4.71 -6.71
C ALA A 52 -10.34 5.74 -6.42
N CYS A 53 -9.08 5.36 -6.56
CA CYS A 53 -7.97 6.18 -6.12
C CYS A 53 -6.86 6.21 -7.17
N LEU A 54 -6.34 7.41 -7.43
CA LEU A 54 -5.10 7.59 -8.18
C LEU A 54 -3.96 7.63 -7.17
N SER A 55 -3.06 6.68 -7.27
CA SER A 55 -1.91 6.56 -6.38
C SER A 55 -0.65 7.05 -7.09
N LEU A 56 -0.06 8.13 -6.59
CA LEU A 56 1.15 8.71 -7.13
C LEU A 56 2.38 8.22 -6.37
N GLY A 57 3.47 7.97 -7.09
CA GLY A 57 4.75 7.67 -6.47
C GLY A 57 5.29 8.87 -5.71
N ARG A 58 6.21 8.62 -4.78
CA ARG A 58 6.76 9.65 -3.89
C ARG A 58 7.23 10.90 -4.64
N ASN A 59 7.94 10.71 -5.74
CA ASN A 59 8.51 11.79 -6.53
C ASN A 59 7.85 11.96 -7.90
N GLN A 60 6.74 11.28 -8.12
CA GLN A 60 6.04 11.33 -9.40
C GLN A 60 5.37 12.70 -9.56
N PRO A 61 5.61 13.40 -10.69
CA PRO A 61 4.89 14.65 -10.96
C PRO A 61 3.38 14.42 -11.06
N SER A 62 2.62 15.37 -10.55
CA SER A 62 1.14 15.32 -10.61
C SER A 62 0.55 16.22 -11.70
N ASP A 63 1.40 16.92 -12.44
CA ASP A 63 0.99 17.91 -13.45
C ASP A 63 0.39 17.29 -14.71
N GLY A 64 0.55 15.98 -14.92
CA GLY A 64 -0.11 15.27 -16.01
C GLY A 64 -1.54 14.84 -15.71
N SER A 65 -2.04 15.11 -14.50
CA SER A 65 -3.37 14.69 -14.07
C SER A 65 -4.42 15.77 -14.34
N ASP A 66 -5.59 15.38 -14.85
CA ASP A 66 -6.73 16.27 -14.97
C ASP A 66 -7.47 16.33 -13.63
N ARG A 67 -7.14 17.32 -12.82
CA ARG A 67 -7.68 17.46 -11.47
C ARG A 67 -9.19 17.70 -11.46
N ASP A 68 -9.71 18.41 -12.43
CA ASP A 68 -11.14 18.68 -12.51
C ASP A 68 -11.92 17.40 -12.85
N GLU A 69 -11.41 16.61 -13.76
CA GLU A 69 -12.01 15.33 -14.11
C GLU A 69 -11.97 14.35 -12.94
N ILE A 70 -10.83 14.27 -12.25
CA ILE A 70 -10.66 13.44 -11.07
C ILE A 70 -11.67 13.81 -10.01
N ARG A 71 -11.83 15.11 -9.75
CA ARG A 71 -12.79 15.59 -8.76
C ARG A 71 -14.23 15.28 -9.16
N ARG A 72 -14.58 15.51 -10.43
CA ARG A 72 -15.94 15.22 -10.92
C ARG A 72 -16.30 13.75 -10.81
N ARG A 73 -15.36 12.87 -10.99
CA ARG A 73 -15.59 11.42 -10.91
C ARG A 73 -15.50 10.89 -9.49
N GLY A 74 -15.23 11.74 -8.51
CA GLY A 74 -15.09 11.31 -7.12
C GLY A 74 -13.91 10.38 -6.89
N ILE A 75 -12.87 10.51 -7.70
CA ILE A 75 -11.63 9.73 -7.55
C ILE A 75 -10.77 10.38 -6.48
N ASP A 76 -10.33 9.57 -5.52
CA ASP A 76 -9.39 10.00 -4.50
C ASP A 76 -7.96 10.08 -5.07
N VAL A 77 -7.11 10.86 -4.43
CA VAL A 77 -5.71 10.97 -4.84
C VAL A 77 -4.83 10.83 -3.61
N VAL A 78 -3.86 9.96 -3.68
CA VAL A 78 -2.87 9.79 -2.61
C VAL A 78 -1.48 9.77 -3.19
N ARG A 79 -0.52 10.10 -2.35
CA ARG A 79 0.90 9.98 -2.69
C ARG A 79 1.51 8.90 -1.80
N ARG A 80 2.16 7.94 -2.41
CA ARG A 80 2.84 6.89 -1.67
C ARG A 80 4.13 7.42 -1.05
N PRO A 81 4.56 6.88 0.09
CA PRO A 81 5.86 7.21 0.67
C PRO A 81 7.04 6.63 -0.12
N THR A 82 6.75 5.79 -1.11
CA THR A 82 7.78 5.15 -1.95
C THR A 82 7.65 5.50 -3.42
#